data_5b1e13291ceacebe5fa88418ec6bc056
#
_entry.id   5b1e13291ceacebe5fa88418ec6bc056
#
_cell.length_a   1.000
_cell.length_b   1.000
_cell.length_c   1.000
_cell.angle_alpha   90.00
_cell.angle_beta   90.00
_cell.angle_gamma   90.00
#
_symmetry.space_group_name_H-M   'P 1'
#
loop_
_entity.id
_entity.type
_entity.pdbx_description
1 polymer ?
#
loop_
_entity_poly.entity_id
_entity_poly.type
_entity_poly.pdbx_seq_one_letter_code
_entity_poly.pdbx_strand_id
1 'polypeptide(L)'
;VQIFFKQNLAMLAVPKTGTTALEAALRGKADILFKGRRKHMSAAAFDKHCAPFLRNAYKLTPERIAVIRDPLDHLRSWYKYRTREVLLSSPKSSSGMSFDAYVRDALSNPHLPHVNVGTQFKFLSLKNGTLPLHHLFAYEQMPALLDFLEERFGRPIALKQANTSPAITTEITPETEARFRAARAEDYALYERVLKAGGHLELEYS
;
A
#
# COMPACT_ATOMS: atom_id res chain seq x y z
N VAL A 1 4.20 -9.07 2.80
CA VAL A 1 3.93 -9.91 1.61
C VAL A 1 3.41 -11.26 2.04
N GLN A 2 2.40 -11.76 1.36
CA GLN A 2 1.87 -13.12 1.49
C GLN A 2 1.92 -13.81 0.13
N ILE A 3 2.33 -15.07 0.11
CA ILE A 3 2.42 -15.87 -1.12
C ILE A 3 1.57 -17.12 -0.94
N PHE A 4 0.77 -17.43 -1.95
CA PHE A 4 -0.20 -18.52 -1.98
C PHE A 4 0.11 -19.41 -3.17
N PHE A 5 0.64 -20.59 -2.91
CA PHE A 5 1.14 -21.51 -3.95
C PHE A 5 -0.01 -22.03 -4.81
N LYS A 6 -1.05 -22.56 -4.14
CA LYS A 6 -2.21 -23.12 -4.85
C LYS A 6 -2.91 -22.08 -5.75
N GLN A 7 -2.99 -20.81 -5.33
CA GLN A 7 -3.60 -19.74 -6.10
C GLN A 7 -2.63 -19.10 -7.10
N ASN A 8 -1.35 -19.49 -7.07
CA ASN A 8 -0.27 -18.85 -7.81
C ASN A 8 -0.29 -17.31 -7.65
N LEU A 9 -0.40 -16.82 -6.42
CA LEU A 9 -0.65 -15.43 -6.09
C LEU A 9 0.36 -14.89 -5.07
N ALA A 10 0.81 -13.65 -5.24
CA ALA A 10 1.65 -12.90 -4.30
C ALA A 10 1.03 -11.54 -4.00
N MET A 11 0.59 -11.33 -2.76
CA MET A 11 0.03 -10.07 -2.29
C MET A 11 1.14 -9.17 -1.73
N LEU A 12 1.45 -8.07 -2.41
CA LEU A 12 2.39 -7.05 -1.96
C LEU A 12 1.69 -6.09 -0.98
N ALA A 13 2.25 -5.96 0.21
CA ALA A 13 1.63 -5.20 1.29
C ALA A 13 2.06 -3.71 1.25
N VAL A 14 1.41 -2.87 0.43
CA VAL A 14 1.60 -1.42 0.48
C VAL A 14 1.22 -0.91 1.89
N PRO A 15 2.07 -0.14 2.57
CA PRO A 15 1.72 0.38 3.89
C PRO A 15 0.44 1.22 3.83
N LYS A 16 -0.39 1.17 4.88
CA LYS A 16 -1.59 2.03 5.08
C LYS A 16 -2.73 1.83 4.05
N THR A 17 -2.79 0.68 3.41
CA THR A 17 -3.86 0.27 2.48
C THR A 17 -4.64 -0.96 2.99
N GLY A 18 -4.91 -1.05 4.30
CA GLY A 18 -5.70 -2.14 4.89
C GLY A 18 -4.95 -3.48 5.04
N THR A 19 -3.64 -3.52 4.77
CA THR A 19 -2.83 -4.75 4.74
C THR A 19 -2.82 -5.55 6.05
N THR A 20 -3.14 -4.95 7.18
CA THR A 20 -3.22 -5.68 8.45
C THR A 20 -4.48 -6.55 8.52
N ALA A 21 -5.62 -6.02 8.07
CA ALA A 21 -6.88 -6.77 8.00
C ALA A 21 -6.78 -7.91 6.96
N LEU A 22 -6.23 -7.60 5.77
CA LEU A 22 -5.97 -8.58 4.71
C LEU A 22 -5.01 -9.69 5.19
N GLU A 23 -3.90 -9.31 5.84
CA GLU A 23 -2.97 -10.29 6.41
C GLU A 23 -3.66 -11.20 7.42
N ALA A 24 -4.47 -10.65 8.32
CA ALA A 24 -5.17 -11.43 9.32
C ALA A 24 -6.16 -12.41 8.70
N ALA A 25 -6.94 -11.96 7.68
CA ALA A 25 -7.93 -12.78 7.00
C ALA A 25 -7.30 -13.93 6.17
N LEU A 26 -6.11 -13.71 5.60
CA LEU A 26 -5.46 -14.63 4.68
C LEU A 26 -4.28 -15.41 5.30
N ARG A 27 -3.87 -15.09 6.53
CA ARG A 27 -2.68 -15.67 7.18
C ARG A 27 -2.67 -17.20 7.18
N GLY A 28 -3.79 -17.83 7.51
CA GLY A 28 -3.92 -19.29 7.55
C GLY A 28 -3.93 -19.98 6.18
N LYS A 29 -3.87 -19.20 5.09
CA LYS A 29 -3.87 -19.69 3.70
C LYS A 29 -2.52 -19.48 3.02
N ALA A 30 -1.67 -18.59 3.56
CA ALA A 30 -0.39 -18.26 2.98
C ALA A 30 0.64 -19.34 3.24
N ASP A 31 1.29 -19.83 2.18
CA ASP A 31 2.42 -20.76 2.26
C ASP A 31 3.68 -20.02 2.73
N ILE A 32 3.89 -18.77 2.29
CA ILE A 32 4.96 -17.90 2.78
C ILE A 32 4.37 -16.59 3.29
N LEU A 33 4.73 -16.23 4.52
CA LEU A 33 4.33 -14.96 5.15
C LEU A 33 5.57 -14.19 5.61
N PHE A 34 5.82 -13.02 4.98
CA PHE A 34 6.86 -12.10 5.42
C PHE A 34 6.34 -11.18 6.54
N LYS A 35 7.04 -11.18 7.68
CA LYS A 35 6.71 -10.39 8.88
C LYS A 35 7.71 -9.25 9.14
N GLY A 36 7.38 -8.39 10.09
CA GLY A 36 8.25 -7.30 10.53
C GLY A 36 8.63 -6.38 9.37
N ARG A 37 9.91 -6.04 9.26
CA ARG A 37 10.41 -5.14 8.21
C ARG A 37 10.20 -5.68 6.79
N ARG A 38 10.16 -7.01 6.63
CA ARG A 38 9.96 -7.65 5.33
C ARG A 38 8.48 -7.72 4.91
N LYS A 39 7.54 -7.44 5.82
CA LYS A 39 6.11 -7.34 5.50
C LYS A 39 5.87 -6.38 4.33
N HIS A 40 6.46 -5.21 4.39
CA HIS A 40 6.32 -4.12 3.41
C HIS A 40 7.49 -4.13 2.40
N MET A 41 7.67 -5.24 1.71
CA MET A 41 8.64 -5.36 0.63
C MET A 41 8.09 -4.68 -0.63
N SER A 42 8.88 -3.77 -1.23
CA SER A 42 8.51 -3.12 -2.49
C SER A 42 8.46 -4.10 -3.66
N ALA A 43 7.76 -3.72 -4.72
CA ALA A 43 7.69 -4.53 -5.94
C ALA A 43 9.06 -4.80 -6.55
N ALA A 44 9.95 -3.81 -6.57
CA ALA A 44 11.34 -3.98 -7.03
C ALA A 44 12.13 -4.97 -6.15
N ALA A 45 11.94 -4.93 -4.82
CA ALA A 45 12.62 -5.88 -3.92
C ALA A 45 12.05 -7.30 -4.08
N PHE A 46 10.74 -7.43 -4.27
CA PHE A 46 10.11 -8.72 -4.56
C PHE A 46 10.63 -9.28 -5.89
N ASP A 47 10.65 -8.47 -6.93
CA ASP A 47 11.14 -8.86 -8.26
C ASP A 47 12.59 -9.34 -8.23
N LYS A 48 13.44 -8.60 -7.52
CA LYS A 48 14.88 -8.93 -7.42
C LYS A 48 15.17 -10.16 -6.57
N HIS A 49 14.44 -10.38 -5.47
CA HIS A 49 14.83 -11.35 -4.44
C HIS A 49 13.86 -12.52 -4.26
N CYS A 50 12.55 -12.27 -4.35
CA CYS A 50 11.54 -13.30 -4.12
C CYS A 50 11.15 -14.03 -5.41
N ALA A 51 10.95 -13.34 -6.51
CA ALA A 51 10.53 -13.96 -7.76
C ALA A 51 11.54 -15.01 -8.28
N PRO A 52 12.87 -14.77 -8.29
CA PRO A 52 13.84 -15.79 -8.67
C PRO A 52 13.84 -16.99 -7.70
N PHE A 53 13.71 -16.75 -6.40
CA PHE A 53 13.63 -17.82 -5.39
C PHE A 53 12.40 -18.71 -5.64
N LEU A 54 11.22 -18.13 -5.85
CA LEU A 54 9.98 -18.88 -6.09
C LEU A 54 10.08 -19.68 -7.38
N ARG A 55 10.62 -19.09 -8.45
CA ARG A 55 10.83 -19.77 -9.73
C ARG A 55 11.79 -20.94 -9.62
N ASN A 56 12.92 -20.74 -8.96
CA ASN A 56 13.97 -21.74 -8.91
C ASN A 56 13.63 -22.89 -7.94
N ALA A 57 13.16 -22.56 -6.73
CA ALA A 57 12.90 -23.55 -5.68
C ALA A 57 11.53 -24.26 -5.83
N TYR A 58 10.50 -23.52 -6.31
CA TYR A 58 9.13 -24.05 -6.31
C TYR A 58 8.50 -24.12 -7.71
N LYS A 59 9.20 -23.66 -8.76
CA LYS A 59 8.68 -23.57 -10.14
C LYS A 59 7.42 -22.68 -10.23
N LEU A 60 7.34 -21.66 -9.39
CA LEU A 60 6.20 -20.75 -9.26
C LEU A 60 6.54 -19.36 -9.82
N THR A 61 5.62 -18.81 -10.62
CA THR A 61 5.61 -17.42 -11.08
C THR A 61 4.31 -16.77 -10.69
N PRO A 62 4.14 -16.37 -9.41
CA PRO A 62 2.86 -15.92 -8.91
C PRO A 62 2.46 -14.57 -9.51
N GLU A 63 1.19 -14.45 -9.86
CA GLU A 63 0.57 -13.16 -10.14
C GLU A 63 0.73 -12.24 -8.93
N ARG A 64 1.16 -11.02 -9.15
CA ARG A 64 1.43 -10.04 -8.11
C ARG A 64 0.27 -9.07 -8.00
N ILE A 65 -0.31 -8.98 -6.82
CA ILE A 65 -1.40 -8.07 -6.53
C ILE A 65 -1.02 -7.06 -5.46
N ALA A 66 -1.60 -5.88 -5.54
CA ALA A 66 -1.43 -4.84 -4.53
C ALA A 66 -2.69 -3.98 -4.39
N VAL A 67 -2.75 -3.21 -3.31
CA VAL A 67 -3.79 -2.20 -3.08
C VAL A 67 -3.14 -0.82 -3.05
N ILE A 68 -3.73 0.13 -3.77
CA ILE A 68 -3.38 1.55 -3.74
C ILE A 68 -4.53 2.34 -3.12
N ARG A 69 -4.23 3.48 -2.52
CA ARG A 69 -5.18 4.37 -1.87
C ARG A 69 -5.06 5.77 -2.44
N ASP A 70 -6.13 6.60 -2.38
CA ASP A 70 -5.99 8.02 -2.69
C ASP A 70 -4.72 8.59 -2.06
N PRO A 71 -3.85 9.27 -2.82
CA PRO A 71 -2.54 9.70 -2.33
C PRO A 71 -2.60 10.63 -1.11
N LEU A 72 -3.60 11.51 -1.02
CA LEU A 72 -3.76 12.41 0.11
C LEU A 72 -4.31 11.65 1.34
N ASP A 73 -5.26 10.76 1.14
CA ASP A 73 -5.80 9.89 2.20
C ASP A 73 -4.76 8.88 2.69
N HIS A 74 -3.87 8.42 1.83
CA HIS A 74 -2.71 7.63 2.22
C HIS A 74 -1.80 8.43 3.18
N LEU A 75 -1.52 9.70 2.86
CA LEU A 75 -0.73 10.57 3.73
C LEU A 75 -1.46 10.91 5.04
N ARG A 76 -2.81 11.14 5.00
CA ARG A 76 -3.66 11.29 6.20
C ARG A 76 -3.57 10.07 7.11
N SER A 77 -3.57 8.88 6.53
CA SER A 77 -3.43 7.63 7.30
C SER A 77 -2.06 7.50 7.97
N TRP A 78 -0.99 7.98 7.33
CA TRP A 78 0.34 8.05 7.94
C TRP A 78 0.40 9.08 9.08
N TYR A 79 -0.12 10.28 8.85
CA TYR A 79 -0.21 11.32 9.87
C TYR A 79 -0.93 10.79 11.12
N LYS A 80 -2.16 10.26 10.98
CA LYS A 80 -2.93 9.67 12.08
C LYS A 80 -2.22 8.50 12.77
N TYR A 81 -1.48 7.69 12.03
CA TYR A 81 -0.69 6.60 12.62
C TYR A 81 0.43 7.14 13.51
N ARG A 82 1.05 8.24 13.11
CA ARG A 82 2.20 8.83 13.80
C ARG A 82 1.85 9.72 14.98
N THR A 83 0.57 10.03 15.20
CA THR A 83 0.07 10.69 16.44
C THR A 83 -0.20 9.71 17.57
N ARG A 84 -0.06 8.39 17.34
CA ARG A 84 -0.34 7.38 18.35
C ARG A 84 0.59 7.52 19.55
N GLU A 85 0.06 7.27 20.75
CA GLU A 85 0.78 7.37 22.02
C GLU A 85 2.13 6.65 22.00
N VAL A 86 2.19 5.44 21.45
CA VAL A 86 3.42 4.64 21.33
C VAL A 86 4.54 5.33 20.52
N LEU A 87 4.23 6.38 19.79
CA LEU A 87 5.19 7.13 18.97
C LEU A 87 5.49 8.53 19.50
N LEU A 88 4.88 9.00 20.60
CA LEU A 88 5.03 10.36 21.10
C LEU A 88 6.47 10.78 21.35
N SER A 89 7.29 9.89 21.91
CA SER A 89 8.72 10.13 22.15
C SER A 89 9.62 9.82 20.94
N SER A 90 9.04 9.41 19.83
CA SER A 90 9.80 9.07 18.62
C SER A 90 10.01 10.28 17.73
N PRO A 91 11.17 10.43 17.07
CA PRO A 91 11.37 11.45 16.03
C PRO A 91 10.42 11.30 14.83
N LYS A 92 9.68 10.19 14.77
CA LYS A 92 8.64 9.94 13.76
C LYS A 92 7.27 10.46 14.18
N SER A 93 7.12 10.99 15.38
CA SER A 93 5.83 11.51 15.86
C SER A 93 5.39 12.72 15.02
N SER A 94 4.09 12.79 14.71
CA SER A 94 3.41 13.95 14.15
C SER A 94 2.51 14.63 15.19
N SER A 95 2.62 14.25 16.46
CA SER A 95 1.84 14.85 17.54
C SER A 95 2.19 16.32 17.71
N GLY A 96 1.18 17.17 17.95
CA GLY A 96 1.36 18.60 18.14
C GLY A 96 1.48 19.43 16.86
N MET A 97 1.46 18.83 15.67
CA MET A 97 1.42 19.56 14.41
C MET A 97 0.07 19.38 13.68
N SER A 98 -0.34 20.37 12.88
CA SER A 98 -1.51 20.24 12.01
C SER A 98 -1.21 19.32 10.82
N PHE A 99 -2.26 18.77 10.19
CA PHE A 99 -2.09 17.98 8.97
C PHE A 99 -1.52 18.82 7.82
N ASP A 100 -1.94 20.08 7.68
CA ASP A 100 -1.41 21.02 6.69
C ASP A 100 0.11 21.22 6.85
N ALA A 101 0.59 21.43 8.09
CA ALA A 101 2.02 21.53 8.37
C ALA A 101 2.78 20.22 8.02
N TYR A 102 2.18 19.07 8.36
CA TYR A 102 2.74 17.76 8.02
C TYR A 102 2.89 17.56 6.49
N VAL A 103 1.89 18.01 5.71
CA VAL A 103 1.97 17.96 4.24
C VAL A 103 3.04 18.91 3.71
N ARG A 104 3.15 20.14 4.25
CA ARG A 104 4.21 21.07 3.87
C ARG A 104 5.60 20.53 4.15
N ASP A 105 5.80 19.88 5.28
CA ASP A 105 7.07 19.20 5.59
C ASP A 105 7.36 18.07 4.60
N ALA A 106 6.35 17.27 4.25
CA ALA A 106 6.50 16.19 3.25
C ALA A 106 6.86 16.72 1.85
N LEU A 107 6.47 17.96 1.53
CA LEU A 107 6.80 18.63 0.27
C LEU A 107 8.19 19.27 0.29
N SER A 108 8.56 19.93 1.40
CA SER A 108 9.80 20.69 1.51
C SER A 108 11.00 19.79 1.83
N ASN A 109 10.85 18.82 2.72
CA ASN A 109 11.92 17.88 3.09
C ASN A 109 11.36 16.47 3.40
N PRO A 110 11.17 15.61 2.39
CA PRO A 110 10.62 14.27 2.56
C PRO A 110 11.54 13.33 3.38
N HIS A 111 12.73 13.75 3.76
CA HIS A 111 13.64 12.97 4.60
C HIS A 111 13.44 13.20 6.10
N LEU A 112 12.68 14.21 6.52
CA LEU A 112 12.34 14.40 7.92
C LEU A 112 11.66 13.14 8.48
N PRO A 113 12.07 12.63 9.66
CA PRO A 113 11.63 11.34 10.17
C PRO A 113 10.11 11.17 10.24
N HIS A 114 9.38 12.25 10.57
CA HIS A 114 7.92 12.22 10.71
C HIS A 114 7.17 12.20 9.36
N VAL A 115 7.78 12.57 8.25
CA VAL A 115 7.18 12.54 6.90
C VAL A 115 7.85 11.56 5.94
N ASN A 116 8.92 10.89 6.36
CA ASN A 116 9.60 9.90 5.53
C ASN A 116 8.77 8.61 5.42
N VAL A 117 7.85 8.59 4.49
CA VAL A 117 6.89 7.48 4.28
C VAL A 117 6.96 6.88 2.86
N GLY A 118 7.68 7.54 1.96
CA GLY A 118 7.75 7.17 0.55
C GLY A 118 6.46 7.47 -0.22
N THR A 119 6.39 7.00 -1.46
CA THR A 119 5.21 7.11 -2.33
C THR A 119 4.73 5.71 -2.72
N GLN A 120 3.45 5.56 -3.03
CA GLN A 120 2.88 4.29 -3.46
C GLN A 120 3.44 3.89 -4.84
N PHE A 121 3.56 4.85 -5.76
CA PHE A 121 4.15 4.61 -7.08
C PHE A 121 5.57 4.03 -6.96
N LYS A 122 6.46 4.66 -6.19
CA LYS A 122 7.84 4.15 -5.96
C LYS A 122 7.88 2.80 -5.25
N PHE A 123 6.89 2.51 -4.41
CA PHE A 123 6.78 1.20 -3.77
C PHE A 123 6.41 0.11 -4.76
N LEU A 124 5.59 0.43 -5.76
CA LEU A 124 5.00 -0.50 -6.72
C LEU A 124 5.77 -0.59 -8.04
N SER A 125 6.71 0.34 -8.31
CA SER A 125 7.45 0.39 -9.57
C SER A 125 8.90 -0.10 -9.46
N LEU A 126 9.45 -0.49 -10.59
CA LEU A 126 10.89 -0.64 -10.82
C LEU A 126 11.53 0.74 -11.03
N LYS A 127 12.87 0.79 -11.10
CA LYS A 127 13.60 2.04 -11.30
C LYS A 127 13.26 2.75 -12.63
N ASN A 128 12.87 2.01 -13.64
CA ASN A 128 12.45 2.52 -14.95
C ASN A 128 10.97 2.92 -15.03
N GLY A 129 10.25 2.89 -13.91
CA GLY A 129 8.82 3.20 -13.84
C GLY A 129 7.87 2.03 -14.19
N THR A 130 8.37 0.90 -14.65
CA THR A 130 7.56 -0.29 -14.92
C THR A 130 6.91 -0.78 -13.62
N LEU A 131 5.64 -1.17 -13.70
CA LEU A 131 4.89 -1.78 -12.60
C LEU A 131 4.94 -3.31 -12.74
N PRO A 132 5.76 -4.03 -11.97
CA PRO A 132 5.86 -5.48 -12.04
C PRO A 132 4.70 -6.14 -11.26
N LEU A 133 3.47 -5.81 -11.65
CA LEU A 133 2.22 -6.25 -11.04
C LEU A 133 1.28 -6.78 -12.11
N HIS A 134 0.35 -7.66 -11.71
CA HIS A 134 -0.73 -8.18 -12.56
C HIS A 134 -2.06 -7.53 -12.22
N HIS A 135 -2.31 -7.24 -10.92
CA HIS A 135 -3.56 -6.63 -10.48
C HIS A 135 -3.29 -5.55 -9.44
N LEU A 136 -3.94 -4.40 -9.60
CA LEU A 136 -3.91 -3.28 -8.67
C LEU A 136 -5.32 -2.86 -8.32
N PHE A 137 -5.63 -2.80 -7.02
CA PHE A 137 -6.96 -2.49 -6.49
C PHE A 137 -6.98 -1.15 -5.76
N ALA A 138 -8.11 -0.42 -5.85
CA ALA A 138 -8.33 0.78 -5.05
C ALA A 138 -8.82 0.40 -3.64
N TYR A 139 -8.19 0.99 -2.63
CA TYR A 139 -8.59 0.80 -1.22
C TYR A 139 -10.04 1.23 -0.95
N GLU A 140 -10.48 2.29 -1.61
CA GLU A 140 -11.83 2.85 -1.50
C GLU A 140 -12.89 1.96 -2.17
N GLN A 141 -12.44 1.01 -2.99
CA GLN A 141 -13.29 0.01 -3.67
C GLN A 141 -12.90 -1.42 -3.25
N MET A 142 -12.73 -1.62 -1.95
CA MET A 142 -12.36 -2.91 -1.38
C MET A 142 -13.23 -4.10 -1.82
N PRO A 143 -14.55 -3.96 -2.12
CA PRO A 143 -15.34 -5.06 -2.66
C PRO A 143 -14.72 -5.71 -3.90
N ALA A 144 -14.19 -4.94 -4.84
CA ALA A 144 -13.54 -5.49 -6.04
C ALA A 144 -12.36 -6.43 -5.72
N LEU A 145 -11.55 -6.09 -4.70
CA LEU A 145 -10.50 -6.98 -4.21
C LEU A 145 -11.08 -8.22 -3.54
N LEU A 146 -12.15 -8.09 -2.75
CA LEU A 146 -12.74 -9.23 -2.04
C LEU A 146 -13.38 -10.21 -3.01
N ASP A 147 -14.06 -9.74 -4.03
CA ASP A 147 -14.65 -10.56 -5.10
C ASP A 147 -13.56 -11.33 -5.85
N PHE A 148 -12.47 -10.65 -6.25
CA PHE A 148 -11.30 -11.30 -6.85
C PHE A 148 -10.68 -12.37 -5.94
N LEU A 149 -10.54 -12.09 -4.65
CA LEU A 149 -9.99 -13.04 -3.70
C LEU A 149 -10.94 -14.22 -3.45
N GLU A 150 -12.26 -13.97 -3.42
CA GLU A 150 -13.28 -15.03 -3.30
C GLU A 150 -13.19 -16.01 -4.47
N GLU A 151 -13.10 -15.49 -5.69
CA GLU A 151 -12.92 -16.31 -6.88
C GLU A 151 -11.63 -17.16 -6.80
N ARG A 152 -10.51 -16.53 -6.44
CA ARG A 152 -9.22 -17.22 -6.35
C ARG A 152 -9.14 -18.27 -5.25
N PHE A 153 -9.81 -18.04 -4.13
CA PHE A 153 -9.78 -18.95 -2.97
C PHE A 153 -10.99 -19.90 -2.90
N GLY A 154 -12.00 -19.71 -3.76
CA GLY A 154 -13.23 -20.51 -3.80
C GLY A 154 -14.10 -20.36 -2.54
N ARG A 155 -13.96 -19.25 -1.81
CA ARG A 155 -14.74 -18.94 -0.61
C ARG A 155 -14.66 -17.47 -0.22
N PRO A 156 -15.69 -16.92 0.46
CA PRO A 156 -15.69 -15.55 0.93
C PRO A 156 -14.50 -15.23 1.84
N ILE A 157 -13.95 -14.01 1.67
CA ILE A 157 -12.90 -13.46 2.51
C ILE A 157 -13.49 -12.34 3.35
N ALA A 158 -13.75 -12.62 4.62
CA ALA A 158 -14.23 -11.61 5.57
C ALA A 158 -13.09 -10.81 6.20
N LEU A 159 -13.11 -9.51 6.04
CA LEU A 159 -12.18 -8.62 6.75
C LEU A 159 -12.77 -8.22 8.10
N LYS A 160 -12.04 -8.49 9.17
CA LYS A 160 -12.36 -7.89 10.47
C LYS A 160 -11.86 -6.45 10.47
N GLN A 161 -12.69 -5.54 10.96
CA GLN A 161 -12.29 -4.15 11.12
C GLN A 161 -11.09 -4.10 12.09
N ALA A 162 -9.92 -3.75 11.58
CA ALA A 162 -8.69 -3.66 12.34
C ALA A 162 -8.16 -2.23 12.29
N ASN A 163 -7.69 -1.73 13.43
CA ASN A 163 -6.99 -0.44 13.53
C ASN A 163 -7.81 0.79 13.09
N THR A 164 -8.84 1.13 13.85
CA THR A 164 -9.50 2.44 13.73
C THR A 164 -8.46 3.54 13.97
N SER A 165 -8.29 4.42 12.99
CA SER A 165 -7.41 5.58 13.16
C SER A 165 -8.01 6.55 14.18
N PRO A 166 -7.20 7.26 14.99
CA PRO A 166 -7.71 8.30 15.88
C PRO A 166 -8.57 9.32 15.13
N ALA A 167 -9.64 9.79 15.77
CA ALA A 167 -10.46 10.90 15.28
C ALA A 167 -9.68 12.21 15.44
N ILE A 168 -8.84 12.54 14.47
CA ILE A 168 -8.02 13.75 14.47
C ILE A 168 -8.38 14.55 13.23
N THR A 169 -8.53 15.86 13.39
CA THR A 169 -8.73 16.80 12.29
C THR A 169 -7.59 16.73 11.30
N THR A 170 -7.94 16.64 10.02
CA THR A 170 -6.97 16.57 8.90
C THR A 170 -7.33 17.61 7.84
N GLU A 171 -7.60 18.83 8.30
CA GLU A 171 -7.81 19.98 7.43
C GLU A 171 -6.52 20.35 6.71
N ILE A 172 -6.66 20.79 5.47
CA ILE A 172 -5.57 21.22 4.59
C ILE A 172 -6.03 22.42 3.81
N THR A 173 -5.13 23.37 3.60
CA THR A 173 -5.44 24.53 2.75
C THR A 173 -5.50 24.13 1.28
N PRO A 174 -6.35 24.77 0.45
CA PRO A 174 -6.41 24.49 -1.00
C PRO A 174 -5.06 24.64 -1.69
N GLU A 175 -4.26 25.61 -1.27
CA GLU A 175 -2.91 25.83 -1.79
C GLU A 175 -1.98 24.63 -1.50
N THR A 176 -1.93 24.17 -0.25
CA THR A 176 -1.11 23.03 0.15
C THR A 176 -1.55 21.75 -0.56
N GLU A 177 -2.88 21.54 -0.70
CA GLU A 177 -3.41 20.40 -1.45
C GLU A 177 -3.02 20.44 -2.93
N ALA A 178 -3.15 21.60 -3.59
CA ALA A 178 -2.77 21.75 -5.00
C ALA A 178 -1.27 21.47 -5.21
N ARG A 179 -0.41 21.96 -4.32
CA ARG A 179 1.03 21.69 -4.34
C ARG A 179 1.32 20.18 -4.12
N PHE A 180 0.58 19.56 -3.21
CA PHE A 180 0.73 18.11 -2.96
C PHE A 180 0.33 17.29 -4.18
N ARG A 181 -0.79 17.61 -4.83
CA ARG A 181 -1.23 16.95 -6.07
C ARG A 181 -0.18 17.07 -7.17
N ALA A 182 0.39 18.24 -7.39
CA ALA A 182 1.45 18.44 -8.37
C ALA A 182 2.71 17.62 -8.04
N ALA A 183 3.15 17.59 -6.78
CA ALA A 183 4.33 16.86 -6.35
C ALA A 183 4.14 15.32 -6.33
N ARG A 184 2.90 14.84 -6.36
CA ARG A 184 2.52 13.41 -6.34
C ARG A 184 1.81 12.99 -7.63
N ALA A 185 2.09 13.66 -8.74
CA ALA A 185 1.42 13.43 -10.03
C ALA A 185 1.46 11.94 -10.46
N GLU A 186 2.58 11.24 -10.26
CA GLU A 186 2.70 9.80 -10.59
C GLU A 186 1.78 8.93 -9.74
N ASP A 187 1.66 9.22 -8.42
CA ASP A 187 0.74 8.49 -7.54
C ASP A 187 -0.71 8.73 -7.96
N TYR A 188 -1.09 9.98 -8.27
CA TYR A 188 -2.44 10.31 -8.72
C TYR A 188 -2.76 9.70 -10.08
N ALA A 189 -1.85 9.80 -11.04
CA ALA A 189 -2.04 9.20 -12.36
C ALA A 189 -2.27 7.68 -12.27
N LEU A 190 -1.50 6.98 -11.42
CA LEU A 190 -1.71 5.56 -11.20
C LEU A 190 -3.05 5.28 -10.51
N TYR A 191 -3.40 6.03 -9.48
CA TYR A 191 -4.65 5.88 -8.74
C TYR A 191 -5.87 6.12 -9.64
N GLU A 192 -5.85 7.17 -10.46
CA GLU A 192 -6.92 7.48 -11.42
C GLU A 192 -7.10 6.37 -12.47
N ARG A 193 -6.01 5.74 -12.92
CA ARG A 193 -6.11 4.56 -13.81
C ARG A 193 -6.88 3.43 -13.15
N VAL A 194 -6.63 3.17 -11.87
CA VAL A 194 -7.34 2.12 -11.11
C VAL A 194 -8.82 2.48 -10.96
N LEU A 195 -9.14 3.75 -10.64
CA LEU A 195 -10.53 4.19 -10.53
C LEU A 195 -11.28 4.10 -11.86
N LYS A 196 -10.66 4.50 -12.97
CA LYS A 196 -11.25 4.40 -14.33
C LYS A 196 -11.51 2.95 -14.73
N ALA A 197 -10.74 2.01 -14.20
CA ALA A 197 -10.94 0.58 -14.40
C ALA A 197 -11.94 -0.05 -13.39
N GLY A 198 -12.79 0.77 -12.73
CA GLY A 198 -13.79 0.27 -11.78
C GLY A 198 -13.19 -0.20 -10.45
N GLY A 199 -11.98 0.24 -10.09
CA GLY A 199 -11.32 -0.12 -8.83
C GLY A 199 -10.43 -1.36 -8.89
N HIS A 200 -10.41 -2.04 -10.02
CA HIS A 200 -9.50 -3.16 -10.31
C HIS A 200 -8.83 -2.93 -11.68
N LEU A 201 -7.56 -2.65 -11.66
CA LEU A 201 -6.73 -2.49 -12.86
C LEU A 201 -5.91 -3.76 -13.09
N GLU A 202 -6.12 -4.40 -14.23
CA GLU A 202 -5.26 -5.46 -14.73
C GLU A 202 -4.08 -4.86 -15.48
N LEU A 203 -2.91 -5.46 -15.30
CA LEU A 203 -1.64 -5.03 -15.88
C LEU A 203 -0.98 -6.20 -16.59
N GLU A 204 -0.48 -5.95 -17.79
CA GLU A 204 0.34 -6.91 -18.51
C GLU A 204 1.77 -6.84 -17.97
N TYR A 205 2.18 -7.87 -17.24
CA TYR A 205 3.55 -8.06 -16.80
C TYR A 205 3.97 -9.51 -17.00
N SER A 206 4.90 -9.70 -17.92
CA SER A 206 5.48 -10.99 -18.29
C SER A 206 6.79 -11.26 -17.56
#